data_f087c7faea9abf1a27f1a6038f5686f2
#
_entry.id   f087c7faea9abf1a27f1a6038f5686f2
#
_cell.length_a   1.000
_cell.length_b   1.000
_cell.length_c   1.000
_cell.angle_alpha   90.00
_cell.angle_beta   90.00
_cell.angle_gamma   90.00
#
_symmetry.space_group_name_H-M   'P 1'
#
loop_
_entity.id
_entity.type
_entity.pdbx_description
1 polymer ?
#
loop_
_entity_poly.entity_id
_entity_poly.type
_entity_poly.pdbx_seq_one_letter_code
_entity_poly.pdbx_strand_id
1 'polypeptide(L)'
;MKKTLLMTAALALFMAGGAVSADLKFKPGEDSRFNWQSLEDFGKGHDLKGQTLTIFGPWRGEDEALFKNVYAYFVEATGVDLKYSSSENYEQQIVIDTQAGSPPDVAILPQPGLIADLASKGYLTPLGDETKKWLLDNYAAGQSWVDLSTFKGKDGTAALYAFPYKIDVKSLVWYVPENFEDAGYEVPKTMEDLKALTEKIVADGGTPWCIGLGSGGATGWPATDWVEDLMLRTASPETYDKWVKNEIPFTDAAVVGALDEFGWFAKNDTFVDGGAAAVASTDFRDSPKGLFASPPKCYLHHQASFIPSFFPEGTVVGQDADFFYMPPYASKPELGNPVLGAGTLAMITRDTPASRAFIEFLKTPIAHEVWMAQSSFLTPFKSANKEAYANAPMKKQGEILLDSTTFRFDGSDLMPGKIGAGAFWTGMVDFVGGKSANDVAADIQKAWDAIK
;
A
#
# COMPACT_ATOMS: atom_id res chain seq x y z
N MET A 1 -48.74 -32.71 -63.30
CA MET A 1 -47.47 -32.84 -62.60
C MET A 1 -46.79 -31.47 -62.56
N LYS A 2 -46.95 -30.68 -61.47
CA LYS A 2 -46.30 -29.41 -61.28
C LYS A 2 -45.46 -29.55 -60.01
N LYS A 3 -44.14 -29.48 -60.13
CA LYS A 3 -43.17 -29.48 -59.00
C LYS A 3 -43.07 -28.05 -58.49
N THR A 4 -43.43 -27.84 -57.23
CA THR A 4 -43.26 -26.59 -56.50
C THR A 4 -41.85 -26.64 -55.77
N LEU A 5 -40.97 -25.72 -56.12
CA LEU A 5 -39.68 -25.50 -55.46
C LEU A 5 -39.95 -24.63 -54.21
N LEU A 6 -39.65 -25.16 -53.04
CA LEU A 6 -39.57 -24.35 -51.80
C LEU A 6 -38.17 -23.76 -51.69
N MET A 7 -38.08 -22.45 -51.76
CA MET A 7 -36.87 -21.69 -51.43
C MET A 7 -36.88 -21.40 -49.93
N THR A 8 -35.96 -22.04 -49.18
CA THR A 8 -35.71 -21.76 -47.77
C THR A 8 -34.79 -20.54 -47.69
N ALA A 9 -35.28 -19.40 -47.24
CA ALA A 9 -34.48 -18.23 -46.90
C ALA A 9 -33.86 -18.46 -45.53
N ALA A 10 -32.53 -18.61 -45.44
CA ALA A 10 -31.79 -18.60 -44.22
C ALA A 10 -31.65 -17.16 -43.70
N LEU A 11 -32.36 -16.85 -42.61
CA LEU A 11 -32.21 -15.57 -41.90
C LEU A 11 -30.91 -15.65 -41.08
N ALA A 12 -29.87 -14.98 -41.55
CA ALA A 12 -28.66 -14.77 -40.77
C ALA A 12 -28.95 -13.74 -39.64
N LEU A 13 -29.15 -14.22 -38.42
CA LEU A 13 -29.14 -13.37 -37.24
C LEU A 13 -27.71 -12.85 -37.03
N PHE A 14 -27.45 -11.60 -37.37
CA PHE A 14 -26.30 -10.87 -36.87
C PHE A 14 -26.56 -10.64 -35.37
N MET A 15 -25.91 -11.43 -34.53
CA MET A 15 -25.73 -11.09 -33.12
C MET A 15 -24.82 -9.87 -33.09
N ALA A 16 -25.37 -8.68 -32.95
CA ALA A 16 -24.66 -7.51 -32.52
C ALA A 16 -24.20 -7.81 -31.08
N GLY A 17 -22.95 -8.19 -30.89
CA GLY A 17 -22.32 -8.25 -29.58
C GLY A 17 -22.36 -6.83 -29.02
N GLY A 18 -23.32 -6.58 -28.11
CA GLY A 18 -23.33 -5.35 -27.33
C GLY A 18 -22.00 -5.28 -26.55
N ALA A 19 -21.24 -4.24 -26.79
CA ALA A 19 -20.15 -3.89 -25.91
C ALA A 19 -20.74 -3.80 -24.49
N VAL A 20 -20.24 -4.59 -23.57
CA VAL A 20 -20.57 -4.45 -22.15
C VAL A 20 -19.93 -3.13 -21.74
N SER A 21 -20.73 -2.07 -21.67
CA SER A 21 -20.30 -0.79 -21.10
C SER A 21 -19.86 -1.06 -19.67
N ALA A 22 -18.63 -0.70 -19.33
CA ALA A 22 -18.15 -0.79 -17.96
C ALA A 22 -19.04 0.13 -17.09
N ASP A 23 -19.38 -0.32 -15.88
CA ASP A 23 -20.09 0.52 -14.92
C ASP A 23 -19.09 1.50 -14.31
N LEU A 24 -19.03 2.72 -14.85
CA LEU A 24 -18.09 3.76 -14.46
C LEU A 24 -18.57 4.50 -13.22
N LYS A 25 -17.73 4.57 -12.19
CA LYS A 25 -18.03 5.24 -10.92
C LYS A 25 -18.39 6.72 -11.10
N PHE A 26 -17.67 7.41 -12.00
CA PHE A 26 -17.90 8.81 -12.37
C PHE A 26 -18.13 8.86 -13.89
N LYS A 27 -19.09 9.64 -14.32
CA LYS A 27 -19.41 9.75 -15.75
C LYS A 27 -18.43 10.69 -16.45
N PRO A 28 -17.80 10.26 -17.55
CA PRO A 28 -16.92 11.11 -18.34
C PRO A 28 -17.58 12.44 -18.73
N GLY A 29 -16.86 13.54 -18.48
CA GLY A 29 -17.32 14.89 -18.82
C GLY A 29 -18.23 15.57 -17.80
N GLU A 30 -18.77 14.86 -16.78
CA GLU A 30 -19.70 15.47 -15.80
C GLU A 30 -18.99 16.13 -14.61
N ASP A 31 -17.77 15.69 -14.24
CA ASP A 31 -17.04 16.21 -13.09
C ASP A 31 -15.73 16.86 -13.54
N SER A 32 -15.59 18.15 -13.29
CA SER A 32 -14.42 18.97 -13.68
C SER A 32 -13.15 18.68 -12.87
N ARG A 33 -13.24 17.91 -11.79
CA ARG A 33 -12.07 17.49 -11.01
C ARG A 33 -11.20 16.48 -11.75
N PHE A 34 -11.75 15.82 -12.78
CA PHE A 34 -11.08 14.78 -13.55
C PHE A 34 -10.58 15.28 -14.90
N ASN A 35 -9.39 14.84 -15.27
CA ASN A 35 -8.83 15.11 -16.60
C ASN A 35 -9.38 14.08 -17.63
N TRP A 36 -10.63 14.25 -18.02
CA TRP A 36 -11.30 13.38 -19.01
C TRP A 36 -10.59 13.34 -20.36
N GLN A 37 -9.93 14.44 -20.75
CA GLN A 37 -9.18 14.48 -22.00
C GLN A 37 -8.03 13.46 -22.00
N SER A 38 -7.41 13.21 -20.86
CA SER A 38 -6.36 12.20 -20.76
C SER A 38 -6.86 10.78 -21.03
N LEU A 39 -8.12 10.48 -20.67
CA LEU A 39 -8.76 9.19 -21.00
C LEU A 39 -9.05 9.06 -22.49
N GLU A 40 -9.62 10.11 -23.10
CA GLU A 40 -9.91 10.13 -24.53
C GLU A 40 -8.64 9.99 -25.38
N ASP A 41 -7.58 10.71 -25.03
CA ASP A 41 -6.33 10.66 -25.76
C ASP A 41 -5.64 9.29 -25.60
N PHE A 42 -5.71 8.69 -24.41
CA PHE A 42 -5.25 7.33 -24.19
C PHE A 42 -6.02 6.32 -25.06
N GLY A 43 -7.35 6.40 -25.08
CA GLY A 43 -8.21 5.48 -25.86
C GLY A 43 -7.96 5.53 -27.37
N LYS A 44 -7.61 6.70 -27.93
CA LYS A 44 -7.28 6.85 -29.36
C LYS A 44 -6.06 6.03 -29.79
N GLY A 45 -5.12 5.77 -28.85
CA GLY A 45 -3.89 5.03 -29.13
C GLY A 45 -3.94 3.54 -28.84
N HIS A 46 -5.03 3.04 -28.20
CA HIS A 46 -5.05 1.68 -27.66
C HIS A 46 -6.37 0.95 -27.94
N ASP A 47 -6.40 0.15 -29.00
CA ASP A 47 -7.49 -0.80 -29.27
C ASP A 47 -7.03 -2.22 -28.88
N LEU A 48 -7.60 -2.76 -27.80
CA LEU A 48 -7.24 -4.08 -27.24
C LEU A 48 -8.42 -5.05 -27.29
N LYS A 49 -9.44 -4.78 -28.10
CA LYS A 49 -10.60 -5.67 -28.27
C LYS A 49 -10.17 -7.08 -28.62
N GLY A 50 -10.75 -8.04 -27.89
CA GLY A 50 -10.42 -9.47 -28.07
C GLY A 50 -9.13 -9.92 -27.37
N GLN A 51 -8.39 -9.02 -26.71
CA GLN A 51 -7.28 -9.38 -25.84
C GLN A 51 -7.75 -9.55 -24.39
N THR A 52 -7.06 -10.38 -23.63
CA THR A 52 -7.26 -10.53 -22.19
C THR A 52 -6.03 -9.96 -21.47
N LEU A 53 -6.26 -9.25 -20.36
CA LEU A 53 -5.24 -8.81 -19.43
C LEU A 53 -5.50 -9.44 -18.07
N THR A 54 -4.53 -10.16 -17.55
CA THR A 54 -4.58 -10.72 -16.18
C THR A 54 -3.72 -9.88 -15.25
N ILE A 55 -4.31 -9.42 -14.14
CA ILE A 55 -3.61 -8.67 -13.10
C ILE A 55 -3.72 -9.42 -11.78
N PHE A 56 -2.62 -9.56 -11.07
CA PHE A 56 -2.57 -10.11 -9.72
C PHE A 56 -2.00 -9.08 -8.75
N GLY A 57 -2.71 -8.80 -7.66
CA GLY A 57 -2.33 -7.74 -6.74
C GLY A 57 -2.81 -7.96 -5.31
N PRO A 58 -2.43 -7.05 -4.39
CA PRO A 58 -2.67 -7.19 -2.95
C PRO A 58 -4.09 -6.80 -2.52
N TRP A 59 -4.81 -6.08 -3.36
CA TRP A 59 -6.08 -5.46 -2.96
C TRP A 59 -7.22 -6.47 -2.92
N ARG A 60 -7.95 -6.49 -1.81
CA ARG A 60 -9.06 -7.40 -1.54
C ARG A 60 -10.22 -6.64 -0.90
N GLY A 61 -11.44 -7.14 -1.06
CA GLY A 61 -12.62 -6.53 -0.44
C GLY A 61 -12.82 -5.08 -0.89
N GLU A 62 -12.84 -4.15 0.04
CA GLU A 62 -13.08 -2.73 -0.25
C GLU A 62 -11.98 -2.13 -1.15
N ASP A 63 -10.70 -2.43 -0.90
CA ASP A 63 -9.61 -1.95 -1.75
C ASP A 63 -9.69 -2.48 -3.18
N GLU A 64 -10.13 -3.73 -3.36
CA GLU A 64 -10.38 -4.30 -4.69
C GLU A 64 -11.50 -3.53 -5.40
N ALA A 65 -12.57 -3.16 -4.69
CA ALA A 65 -13.66 -2.38 -5.26
C ALA A 65 -13.20 -0.99 -5.71
N LEU A 66 -12.32 -0.33 -4.93
CA LEU A 66 -11.72 0.96 -5.31
C LEU A 66 -10.88 0.84 -6.58
N PHE A 67 -10.04 -0.19 -6.67
CA PHE A 67 -9.21 -0.44 -7.85
C PHE A 67 -10.04 -0.83 -9.07
N LYS A 68 -11.11 -1.62 -8.87
CA LYS A 68 -12.06 -1.98 -9.93
C LYS A 68 -12.67 -0.74 -10.59
N ASN A 69 -13.04 0.26 -9.80
CA ASN A 69 -13.54 1.52 -10.31
C ASN A 69 -12.52 2.26 -11.18
N VAL A 70 -11.21 2.11 -10.91
CA VAL A 70 -10.14 2.71 -11.72
C VAL A 70 -9.95 1.95 -13.03
N TYR A 71 -9.73 0.64 -12.98
CA TYR A 71 -9.45 -0.11 -14.20
C TYR A 71 -10.68 -0.25 -15.12
N ALA A 72 -11.89 0.05 -14.65
CA ALA A 72 -13.08 0.15 -15.48
C ALA A 72 -12.90 1.20 -16.60
N TYR A 73 -12.19 2.30 -16.34
CA TYR A 73 -11.87 3.31 -17.38
C TYR A 73 -10.85 2.80 -18.39
N PHE A 74 -9.90 1.98 -17.97
CA PHE A 74 -9.00 1.30 -18.88
C PHE A 74 -9.75 0.33 -19.82
N VAL A 75 -10.66 -0.47 -19.25
CA VAL A 75 -11.51 -1.39 -20.01
C VAL A 75 -12.40 -0.64 -20.99
N GLU A 76 -13.05 0.44 -20.55
CA GLU A 76 -13.91 1.27 -21.41
C GLU A 76 -13.12 1.89 -22.57
N ALA A 77 -11.93 2.41 -22.30
CA ALA A 77 -11.10 3.07 -23.30
C ALA A 77 -10.50 2.11 -24.33
N THR A 78 -10.24 0.85 -23.97
CA THR A 78 -9.47 -0.09 -24.79
C THR A 78 -10.26 -1.28 -25.30
N GLY A 79 -11.38 -1.63 -24.65
CA GLY A 79 -12.17 -2.84 -24.96
C GLY A 79 -11.52 -4.16 -24.54
N VAL A 80 -10.48 -4.14 -23.69
CA VAL A 80 -9.79 -5.33 -23.19
C VAL A 80 -10.68 -6.12 -22.21
N ASP A 81 -10.55 -7.45 -22.19
CA ASP A 81 -11.13 -8.31 -21.15
C ASP A 81 -10.16 -8.40 -19.95
N LEU A 82 -10.32 -7.53 -18.94
CA LEU A 82 -9.45 -7.48 -17.77
C LEU A 82 -9.95 -8.44 -16.68
N LYS A 83 -9.02 -9.25 -16.17
CA LYS A 83 -9.23 -10.17 -15.04
C LYS A 83 -8.29 -9.78 -13.89
N TYR A 84 -8.84 -9.24 -12.83
CA TYR A 84 -8.10 -9.01 -11.58
C TYR A 84 -8.28 -10.20 -10.64
N SER A 85 -7.21 -10.57 -9.95
CA SER A 85 -7.23 -11.59 -8.89
C SER A 85 -6.30 -11.19 -7.75
N SER A 86 -6.59 -11.71 -6.57
CA SER A 86 -5.83 -11.53 -5.35
C SER A 86 -5.87 -12.77 -4.47
N SER A 87 -4.99 -12.88 -3.49
CA SER A 87 -4.89 -14.00 -2.55
C SER A 87 -4.43 -13.49 -1.18
N GLU A 88 -4.77 -14.20 -0.10
CA GLU A 88 -4.21 -13.92 1.24
C GLU A 88 -2.71 -14.19 1.33
N ASN A 89 -2.20 -15.02 0.42
CA ASN A 89 -0.80 -15.41 0.35
C ASN A 89 -0.19 -14.93 -0.98
N TYR A 90 -0.52 -13.69 -1.40
CA TYR A 90 -0.22 -13.25 -2.77
C TYR A 90 1.29 -13.11 -3.01
N GLU A 91 2.12 -12.75 -2.02
CA GLU A 91 3.56 -12.68 -2.14
C GLU A 91 4.19 -14.05 -2.45
N GLN A 92 3.71 -15.09 -1.75
CA GLN A 92 4.15 -16.45 -2.01
C GLN A 92 3.60 -16.97 -3.33
N GLN A 93 2.35 -16.64 -3.65
CA GLN A 93 1.68 -17.10 -4.86
C GLN A 93 2.35 -16.56 -6.11
N ILE A 94 2.71 -15.25 -6.16
CA ILE A 94 3.40 -14.67 -7.32
C ILE A 94 4.77 -15.34 -7.57
N VAL A 95 5.50 -15.72 -6.51
CA VAL A 95 6.76 -16.44 -6.63
C VAL A 95 6.51 -17.84 -7.22
N ILE A 96 5.48 -18.54 -6.77
CA ILE A 96 5.11 -19.87 -7.28
C ILE A 96 4.72 -19.79 -8.76
N ASP A 97 3.85 -18.86 -9.12
CA ASP A 97 3.31 -18.71 -10.48
C ASP A 97 4.42 -18.34 -11.50
N THR A 98 5.34 -17.46 -11.10
CA THR A 98 6.49 -17.09 -11.94
C THR A 98 7.46 -18.26 -12.10
N GLN A 99 7.73 -19.04 -11.07
CA GLN A 99 8.58 -20.24 -11.13
C GLN A 99 7.94 -21.36 -11.95
N ALA A 100 6.63 -21.49 -11.89
CA ALA A 100 5.87 -22.48 -12.67
C ALA A 100 5.72 -22.09 -14.15
N GLY A 101 6.13 -20.87 -14.56
CA GLY A 101 5.97 -20.36 -15.91
C GLY A 101 4.53 -19.98 -16.29
N SER A 102 3.68 -19.74 -15.29
CA SER A 102 2.27 -19.35 -15.45
C SER A 102 1.94 -18.04 -14.74
N PRO A 103 2.76 -16.96 -14.89
CA PRO A 103 2.50 -15.70 -14.24
C PRO A 103 1.26 -14.98 -14.82
N PRO A 104 0.65 -14.03 -14.08
CA PRO A 104 -0.27 -13.05 -14.65
C PRO A 104 0.45 -12.22 -15.73
N ASP A 105 -0.25 -11.32 -16.43
CA ASP A 105 0.40 -10.36 -17.32
C ASP A 105 1.07 -9.22 -16.55
N VAL A 106 0.38 -8.73 -15.51
CA VAL A 106 0.84 -7.69 -14.60
C VAL A 106 0.71 -8.17 -13.16
N ALA A 107 1.75 -7.95 -12.36
CA ALA A 107 1.68 -8.08 -10.92
C ALA A 107 1.84 -6.71 -10.26
N ILE A 108 1.21 -6.54 -9.07
CA ILE A 108 1.29 -5.30 -8.28
C ILE A 108 1.74 -5.70 -6.88
N LEU A 109 2.88 -5.20 -6.44
CA LEU A 109 3.51 -5.53 -5.16
C LEU A 109 3.90 -4.27 -4.38
N PRO A 110 3.76 -4.24 -3.06
CA PRO A 110 4.33 -3.16 -2.24
C PRO A 110 5.81 -3.38 -1.88
N GLN A 111 6.41 -4.56 -2.13
CA GLN A 111 7.76 -4.90 -1.67
C GLN A 111 8.82 -4.77 -2.78
N PRO A 112 9.55 -3.65 -2.88
CA PRO A 112 10.67 -3.51 -3.84
C PRO A 112 11.73 -4.60 -3.68
N GLY A 113 11.98 -5.11 -2.46
CA GLY A 113 12.90 -6.22 -2.23
C GLY A 113 12.46 -7.52 -2.90
N LEU A 114 11.17 -7.87 -2.84
CA LEU A 114 10.62 -9.02 -3.56
C LEU A 114 10.66 -8.80 -5.08
N ILE A 115 10.40 -7.57 -5.54
CA ILE A 115 10.50 -7.21 -6.96
C ILE A 115 11.94 -7.41 -7.45
N ALA A 116 12.95 -6.98 -6.67
CA ALA A 116 14.36 -7.21 -6.97
C ALA A 116 14.69 -8.70 -7.10
N ASP A 117 14.16 -9.53 -6.21
CA ASP A 117 14.33 -10.99 -6.27
C ASP A 117 13.74 -11.59 -7.57
N LEU A 118 12.55 -11.14 -7.97
CA LEU A 118 11.90 -11.58 -9.20
C LEU A 118 12.66 -11.11 -10.46
N ALA A 119 13.13 -9.85 -10.47
CA ALA A 119 13.92 -9.27 -11.55
C ALA A 119 15.24 -10.04 -11.75
N SER A 120 15.96 -10.34 -10.66
CA SER A 120 17.24 -11.05 -10.70
C SER A 120 17.12 -12.47 -11.26
N LYS A 121 15.95 -13.09 -11.14
CA LYS A 121 15.63 -14.41 -11.71
C LYS A 121 15.15 -14.34 -13.17
N GLY A 122 14.91 -13.14 -13.71
CA GLY A 122 14.43 -12.93 -15.07
C GLY A 122 12.93 -13.17 -15.24
N TYR A 123 12.14 -13.01 -14.17
CA TYR A 123 10.68 -13.16 -14.20
C TYR A 123 9.95 -11.86 -14.56
N LEU A 124 10.66 -10.74 -14.65
CA LEU A 124 10.09 -9.44 -14.96
C LEU A 124 10.63 -8.89 -16.28
N THR A 125 9.80 -8.11 -16.95
CA THR A 125 10.13 -7.39 -18.17
C THR A 125 10.46 -5.93 -17.86
N PRO A 126 11.59 -5.37 -18.34
CA PRO A 126 11.90 -3.96 -18.17
C PRO A 126 10.83 -3.04 -18.79
N LEU A 127 10.51 -1.94 -18.09
CA LEU A 127 9.53 -0.96 -18.55
C LEU A 127 10.09 0.02 -19.59
N GLY A 128 11.42 0.08 -19.74
CA GLY A 128 12.10 0.91 -20.74
C GLY A 128 12.44 2.33 -20.30
N ASP A 129 13.28 2.98 -21.10
CA ASP A 129 13.80 4.32 -20.80
C ASP A 129 12.73 5.42 -20.90
N GLU A 130 11.71 5.23 -21.73
CA GLU A 130 10.58 6.17 -21.82
C GLU A 130 9.81 6.26 -20.50
N THR A 131 9.54 5.14 -19.84
CA THR A 131 8.90 5.12 -18.52
C THR A 131 9.80 5.72 -17.44
N LYS A 132 11.11 5.45 -17.49
CA LYS A 132 12.08 6.07 -16.61
C LYS A 132 12.09 7.60 -16.76
N LYS A 133 12.13 8.09 -17.99
CA LYS A 133 12.07 9.53 -18.27
C LYS A 133 10.77 10.14 -17.80
N TRP A 134 9.64 9.44 -18.01
CA TRP A 134 8.33 9.90 -17.57
C TRP A 134 8.28 10.09 -16.04
N LEU A 135 8.82 9.16 -15.25
CA LEU A 135 8.89 9.27 -13.78
C LEU A 135 9.72 10.48 -13.36
N LEU A 136 10.90 10.69 -13.97
CA LEU A 136 11.77 11.84 -13.70
C LEU A 136 11.04 13.18 -13.92
N ASP A 137 10.30 13.28 -15.01
CA ASP A 137 9.66 14.51 -15.43
C ASP A 137 8.36 14.81 -14.64
N ASN A 138 7.61 13.77 -14.29
CA ASN A 138 6.23 13.90 -13.83
C ASN A 138 6.03 13.65 -12.33
N TYR A 139 6.89 12.87 -11.66
CA TYR A 139 6.75 12.64 -10.23
C TYR A 139 7.54 13.68 -9.41
N ALA A 140 6.98 14.14 -8.30
CA ALA A 140 7.74 14.82 -7.27
C ALA A 140 8.84 13.87 -6.76
N ALA A 141 10.05 14.37 -6.55
CA ALA A 141 11.23 13.54 -6.24
C ALA A 141 11.47 12.38 -7.24
N GLY A 142 11.27 12.63 -8.55
CA GLY A 142 11.29 11.64 -9.61
C GLY A 142 12.49 10.69 -9.60
N GLN A 143 13.70 11.17 -9.26
CA GLN A 143 14.89 10.33 -9.16
C GLN A 143 14.75 9.26 -8.07
N SER A 144 14.17 9.58 -6.91
CA SER A 144 13.96 8.61 -5.83
C SER A 144 13.02 7.47 -6.26
N TRP A 145 11.99 7.77 -7.04
CA TRP A 145 11.08 6.76 -7.59
C TRP A 145 11.74 5.89 -8.65
N VAL A 146 12.62 6.48 -9.46
CA VAL A 146 13.42 5.72 -10.42
C VAL A 146 14.38 4.78 -9.70
N ASP A 147 15.05 5.26 -8.66
CA ASP A 147 16.00 4.44 -7.87
C ASP A 147 15.27 3.27 -7.17
N LEU A 148 14.10 3.54 -6.59
CA LEU A 148 13.23 2.55 -5.94
C LEU A 148 12.75 1.45 -6.92
N SER A 149 12.63 1.78 -8.21
CA SER A 149 12.06 0.89 -9.25
C SER A 149 13.12 0.26 -10.15
N THR A 150 14.42 0.56 -9.91
CA THR A 150 15.54 0.07 -10.71
C THR A 150 16.23 -1.09 -10.00
N PHE A 151 16.21 -2.24 -10.65
CA PHE A 151 16.79 -3.48 -10.10
C PHE A 151 17.75 -4.12 -11.11
N LYS A 152 18.62 -5.02 -10.62
CA LYS A 152 19.46 -5.84 -11.50
C LYS A 152 18.65 -7.01 -12.04
N GLY A 153 18.62 -7.14 -13.37
CA GLY A 153 18.04 -8.28 -14.05
C GLY A 153 18.92 -9.53 -13.94
N LYS A 154 18.48 -10.62 -14.55
CA LYS A 154 19.18 -11.91 -14.55
C LYS A 154 20.61 -11.85 -15.14
N ASP A 155 20.84 -10.95 -16.07
CA ASP A 155 22.15 -10.69 -16.69
C ASP A 155 23.02 -9.73 -15.87
N GLY A 156 22.54 -9.25 -14.72
CA GLY A 156 23.20 -8.26 -13.88
C GLY A 156 23.03 -6.81 -14.33
N THR A 157 22.36 -6.56 -15.47
CA THR A 157 22.11 -5.21 -15.99
C THR A 157 20.99 -4.55 -15.17
N ALA A 158 21.22 -3.31 -14.73
CA ALA A 158 20.22 -2.54 -14.02
C ALA A 158 19.20 -1.93 -15.01
N ALA A 159 17.92 -2.11 -14.74
CA ALA A 159 16.84 -1.54 -15.54
C ALA A 159 15.64 -1.19 -14.66
N LEU A 160 14.74 -0.34 -15.17
CA LEU A 160 13.47 -0.02 -14.50
C LEU A 160 12.49 -1.19 -14.71
N TYR A 161 12.09 -1.85 -13.63
CA TYR A 161 11.17 -3.01 -13.67
C TYR A 161 9.80 -2.74 -13.11
N ALA A 162 9.62 -1.65 -12.37
CA ALA A 162 8.36 -1.37 -11.70
C ALA A 162 7.92 0.08 -11.90
N PHE A 163 6.62 0.31 -11.86
CA PHE A 163 5.98 1.63 -11.91
C PHE A 163 5.30 1.91 -10.57
N PRO A 164 5.80 2.84 -9.73
CA PRO A 164 5.15 3.27 -8.51
C PRO A 164 3.79 3.89 -8.82
N TYR A 165 2.72 3.37 -8.24
CA TYR A 165 1.38 3.84 -8.58
C TYR A 165 0.64 4.43 -7.39
N LYS A 166 0.28 3.62 -6.39
CA LYS A 166 -0.38 4.06 -5.17
C LYS A 166 0.68 4.23 -4.08
N ILE A 167 0.71 5.40 -3.46
CA ILE A 167 1.64 5.70 -2.38
C ILE A 167 0.86 5.85 -1.07
N ASP A 168 1.49 5.48 0.03
CA ASP A 168 0.92 5.56 1.37
C ASP A 168 1.87 6.29 2.33
N VAL A 169 1.31 7.07 3.23
CA VAL A 169 2.01 7.63 4.40
C VAL A 169 1.70 6.72 5.58
N LYS A 170 2.73 6.22 6.27
CA LYS A 170 2.59 5.27 7.39
C LYS A 170 2.71 5.92 8.77
N SER A 171 3.30 7.10 8.88
CA SER A 171 3.49 7.83 10.14
C SER A 171 2.22 8.54 10.63
N LEU A 172 1.10 7.81 10.72
CA LEU A 172 -0.19 8.36 11.11
C LEU A 172 -0.80 7.60 12.30
N VAL A 173 -1.41 8.36 13.23
CA VAL A 173 -2.23 7.82 14.31
C VAL A 173 -3.66 8.31 14.12
N TRP A 174 -4.56 7.36 13.96
CA TRP A 174 -5.99 7.59 13.74
C TRP A 174 -6.76 7.60 15.06
N TYR A 175 -7.78 8.44 15.14
CA TYR A 175 -8.65 8.57 16.30
C TYR A 175 -10.05 9.05 15.88
N VAL A 176 -11.02 8.96 16.76
CA VAL A 176 -12.36 9.53 16.61
C VAL A 176 -12.41 10.83 17.41
N PRO A 177 -12.56 12.02 16.74
CA PRO A 177 -12.57 13.32 17.42
C PRO A 177 -13.61 13.43 18.55
N GLU A 178 -14.83 12.92 18.34
CA GLU A 178 -15.89 12.92 19.35
C GLU A 178 -15.47 12.16 20.62
N ASN A 179 -14.83 10.98 20.48
CA ASN A 179 -14.34 10.22 21.64
C ASN A 179 -13.28 10.99 22.44
N PHE A 180 -12.43 11.76 21.75
CA PHE A 180 -11.41 12.59 22.38
C PHE A 180 -12.04 13.78 23.12
N GLU A 181 -13.01 14.45 22.49
CA GLU A 181 -13.74 15.57 23.07
C GLU A 181 -14.50 15.12 24.33
N ASP A 182 -15.25 14.03 24.24
CA ASP A 182 -16.03 13.47 25.35
C ASP A 182 -15.17 13.06 26.55
N ALA A 183 -13.97 12.52 26.28
CA ALA A 183 -13.02 12.11 27.30
C ALA A 183 -12.09 13.24 27.79
N GLY A 184 -12.11 14.40 27.13
CA GLY A 184 -11.21 15.52 27.41
C GLY A 184 -9.75 15.23 27.09
N TYR A 185 -9.49 14.47 26.02
CA TYR A 185 -8.14 14.19 25.53
C TYR A 185 -7.71 15.20 24.49
N GLU A 186 -6.42 15.49 24.46
CA GLU A 186 -5.81 16.37 23.46
C GLU A 186 -4.89 15.57 22.53
N VAL A 187 -4.78 16.00 21.26
CA VAL A 187 -3.85 15.43 20.31
C VAL A 187 -2.40 15.67 20.76
N PRO A 188 -1.59 14.62 20.98
CA PRO A 188 -0.23 14.75 21.47
C PRO A 188 0.69 15.38 20.41
N LYS A 189 1.66 16.18 20.86
CA LYS A 189 2.62 16.87 19.99
C LYS A 189 4.00 16.23 20.02
N THR A 190 4.29 15.46 21.05
CA THR A 190 5.56 14.73 21.25
C THR A 190 5.28 13.28 21.58
N MET A 191 6.30 12.42 21.41
CA MET A 191 6.19 11.00 21.79
C MET A 191 6.00 10.87 23.32
N GLU A 192 6.62 11.76 24.08
CA GLU A 192 6.43 11.83 25.53
C GLU A 192 4.96 12.12 25.89
N ASP A 193 4.31 13.07 25.18
CA ASP A 193 2.88 13.36 25.36
C ASP A 193 2.01 12.17 24.92
N LEU A 194 2.36 11.46 23.84
CA LEU A 194 1.64 10.28 23.37
C LEU A 194 1.68 9.15 24.41
N LYS A 195 2.84 8.92 25.02
CA LYS A 195 2.99 7.96 26.12
C LYS A 195 2.18 8.37 27.34
N ALA A 196 2.23 9.64 27.72
CA ALA A 196 1.43 10.17 28.83
C ALA A 196 -0.08 10.04 28.56
N LEU A 197 -0.53 10.30 27.33
CA LEU A 197 -1.92 10.07 26.93
C LEU A 197 -2.30 8.59 27.01
N THR A 198 -1.43 7.68 26.55
CA THR A 198 -1.63 6.23 26.66
C THR A 198 -1.86 5.80 28.11
N GLU A 199 -1.01 6.25 29.04
CA GLU A 199 -1.14 5.97 30.47
C GLU A 199 -2.39 6.63 31.10
N LYS A 200 -2.72 7.86 30.67
CA LYS A 200 -3.92 8.56 31.12
C LYS A 200 -5.20 7.82 30.72
N ILE A 201 -5.31 7.35 29.49
CA ILE A 201 -6.48 6.58 29.03
C ILE A 201 -6.69 5.34 29.90
N VAL A 202 -5.61 4.63 30.26
CA VAL A 202 -5.71 3.49 31.20
C VAL A 202 -6.15 3.92 32.59
N ALA A 203 -5.60 5.02 33.10
CA ALA A 203 -5.99 5.56 34.43
C ALA A 203 -7.45 5.98 34.47
N ASP A 204 -8.01 6.44 33.35
CA ASP A 204 -9.43 6.80 33.22
C ASP A 204 -10.33 5.56 33.00
N GLY A 205 -9.73 4.33 32.91
CA GLY A 205 -10.44 3.06 32.75
C GLY A 205 -10.72 2.67 31.30
N GLY A 206 -10.12 3.36 30.33
CA GLY A 206 -10.17 3.04 28.91
C GLY A 206 -9.01 2.17 28.43
N THR A 207 -9.06 1.74 27.18
CA THR A 207 -7.95 1.04 26.50
C THR A 207 -7.40 1.94 25.41
N PRO A 208 -6.09 2.30 25.44
CA PRO A 208 -5.58 3.29 24.48
C PRO A 208 -5.51 2.78 23.04
N TRP A 209 -5.04 1.56 22.78
CA TRP A 209 -4.64 1.16 21.44
C TRP A 209 -5.47 0.03 20.83
N CYS A 210 -5.83 0.22 19.57
CA CYS A 210 -6.27 -0.82 18.66
C CYS A 210 -5.04 -1.30 17.84
N ILE A 211 -4.52 -2.49 18.11
CA ILE A 211 -3.38 -3.06 17.38
C ILE A 211 -3.75 -4.44 16.86
N GLY A 212 -3.56 -4.67 15.56
CA GLY A 212 -3.78 -5.97 14.93
C GLY A 212 -2.73 -6.24 13.87
N LEU A 213 -2.09 -7.42 13.92
CA LEU A 213 -1.04 -7.84 12.98
C LEU A 213 -1.52 -8.87 11.96
N GLY A 214 -2.72 -9.44 12.15
CA GLY A 214 -3.26 -10.47 11.28
C GLY A 214 -3.43 -9.98 9.84
N SER A 215 -2.88 -10.72 8.88
CA SER A 215 -2.96 -10.43 7.44
C SER A 215 -2.73 -11.70 6.60
N GLY A 216 -3.29 -12.85 7.02
CA GLY A 216 -3.04 -14.11 6.32
C GLY A 216 -1.57 -14.46 6.27
N GLY A 217 -1.03 -14.77 5.09
CA GLY A 217 0.40 -15.08 4.90
C GLY A 217 1.36 -13.92 5.15
N ALA A 218 0.85 -12.70 5.17
CA ALA A 218 1.62 -11.48 5.47
C ALA A 218 1.50 -11.03 6.93
N THR A 219 0.93 -11.87 7.82
CA THR A 219 0.80 -11.55 9.25
C THR A 219 2.15 -11.11 9.83
N GLY A 220 2.16 -9.94 10.47
CA GLY A 220 3.35 -9.31 11.05
C GLY A 220 3.73 -7.96 10.44
N TRP A 221 3.35 -7.68 9.18
CA TRP A 221 3.70 -6.43 8.53
C TRP A 221 3.22 -5.15 9.28
N PRO A 222 2.06 -5.11 9.97
CA PRO A 222 1.71 -3.90 10.71
C PRO A 222 2.66 -3.60 11.87
N ALA A 223 3.33 -4.62 12.42
CA ALA A 223 4.32 -4.42 13.47
C ALA A 223 5.68 -3.98 12.93
N THR A 224 6.07 -4.39 11.71
CA THR A 224 7.28 -3.85 11.09
C THR A 224 7.14 -2.37 10.83
N ASP A 225 5.95 -1.89 10.40
CA ASP A 225 5.63 -0.46 10.27
C ASP A 225 5.87 0.33 11.56
N TRP A 226 5.44 -0.22 12.70
CA TRP A 226 5.71 0.40 14.00
C TRP A 226 7.21 0.50 14.30
N VAL A 227 7.94 -0.59 14.11
CA VAL A 227 9.39 -0.63 14.38
C VAL A 227 10.14 0.33 13.48
N GLU A 228 9.78 0.40 12.22
CA GLU A 228 10.38 1.27 11.21
C GLU A 228 10.11 2.74 11.49
N ASP A 229 8.87 3.07 11.85
CA ASP A 229 8.48 4.42 12.21
C ASP A 229 9.17 4.88 13.51
N LEU A 230 9.31 3.97 14.49
CA LEU A 230 10.06 4.21 15.72
C LEU A 230 11.57 4.32 15.47
N MET A 231 12.14 3.54 14.53
CA MET A 231 13.54 3.71 14.10
C MET A 231 13.80 5.12 13.59
N LEU A 232 12.91 5.67 12.75
CA LEU A 232 13.04 7.04 12.22
C LEU A 232 12.90 8.12 13.30
N ARG A 233 12.32 7.81 14.46
CA ARG A 233 12.16 8.72 15.60
C ARG A 233 13.23 8.55 16.68
N THR A 234 13.97 7.47 16.63
CA THR A 234 14.98 7.15 17.65
C THR A 234 16.41 7.14 17.11
N ALA A 235 16.59 6.98 15.80
CA ALA A 235 17.86 6.92 15.10
C ALA A 235 17.86 7.84 13.86
N SER A 236 19.05 8.15 13.33
CA SER A 236 19.17 8.97 12.12
C SER A 236 18.67 8.23 10.87
N PRO A 237 18.23 8.95 9.84
CA PRO A 237 17.86 8.36 8.55
C PRO A 237 18.99 7.52 7.93
N GLU A 238 20.25 7.88 8.14
CA GLU A 238 21.41 7.12 7.67
C GLU A 238 21.56 5.79 8.42
N THR A 239 21.22 5.74 9.71
CA THR A 239 21.18 4.50 10.50
C THR A 239 20.08 3.58 9.97
N TYR A 240 18.90 4.13 9.66
CA TYR A 240 17.82 3.40 9.02
C TYR A 240 18.26 2.78 7.68
N ASP A 241 18.88 3.59 6.80
CA ASP A 241 19.36 3.13 5.49
C ASP A 241 20.40 2.02 5.60
N LYS A 242 21.31 2.09 6.59
CA LYS A 242 22.30 1.05 6.86
C LYS A 242 21.67 -0.24 7.37
N TRP A 243 20.66 -0.14 8.23
CA TRP A 243 19.91 -1.29 8.72
C TRP A 243 19.20 -2.03 7.59
N VAL A 244 18.43 -1.31 6.77
CA VAL A 244 17.71 -1.87 5.62
C VAL A 244 18.64 -2.60 4.64
N LYS A 245 19.90 -2.18 4.52
CA LYS A 245 20.94 -2.81 3.66
C LYS A 245 21.78 -3.87 4.38
N ASN A 246 21.52 -4.13 5.67
CA ASN A 246 22.34 -4.97 6.53
C ASN A 246 23.82 -4.53 6.58
N GLU A 247 24.05 -3.22 6.53
CA GLU A 247 25.34 -2.60 6.83
C GLU A 247 25.54 -2.46 8.34
N ILE A 248 24.45 -2.40 9.11
CA ILE A 248 24.38 -2.70 10.53
C ILE A 248 23.45 -3.89 10.74
N PRO A 249 23.74 -4.76 11.75
CA PRO A 249 22.93 -5.97 11.97
C PRO A 249 21.57 -5.64 12.62
N PHE A 250 20.61 -6.57 12.52
CA PHE A 250 19.38 -6.49 13.31
C PHE A 250 19.61 -6.43 14.83
N THR A 251 20.72 -6.96 15.29
CA THR A 251 21.14 -6.93 16.71
C THR A 251 21.77 -5.61 17.13
N ASP A 252 21.84 -4.61 16.23
CA ASP A 252 22.28 -3.26 16.60
C ASP A 252 21.37 -2.64 17.67
N ALA A 253 21.97 -1.88 18.59
CA ALA A 253 21.24 -1.30 19.72
C ALA A 253 20.09 -0.37 19.29
N ALA A 254 20.21 0.31 18.14
CA ALA A 254 19.14 1.16 17.61
C ALA A 254 17.92 0.32 17.19
N VAL A 255 18.14 -0.83 16.54
CA VAL A 255 17.09 -1.73 16.07
C VAL A 255 16.41 -2.43 17.25
N VAL A 256 17.21 -2.97 18.18
CA VAL A 256 16.68 -3.60 19.41
C VAL A 256 15.90 -2.57 20.24
N GLY A 257 16.37 -1.33 20.32
CA GLY A 257 15.67 -0.24 21.01
C GLY A 257 14.31 0.09 20.39
N ALA A 258 14.20 0.07 19.06
CA ALA A 258 12.92 0.28 18.38
C ALA A 258 11.94 -0.89 18.57
N LEU A 259 12.44 -2.13 18.62
CA LEU A 259 11.66 -3.32 18.99
C LEU A 259 11.12 -3.21 20.42
N ASP A 260 11.98 -2.85 21.39
CA ASP A 260 11.57 -2.67 22.79
C ASP A 260 10.56 -1.53 22.94
N GLU A 261 10.72 -0.45 22.17
CA GLU A 261 9.79 0.67 22.15
C GLU A 261 8.42 0.28 21.62
N PHE A 262 8.35 -0.50 20.51
CA PHE A 262 7.09 -1.09 20.05
C PHE A 262 6.50 -2.04 21.09
N GLY A 263 7.35 -2.82 21.77
CA GLY A 263 6.93 -3.73 22.85
C GLY A 263 6.27 -3.00 24.02
N TRP A 264 6.66 -1.77 24.31
CA TRP A 264 6.01 -0.95 25.33
C TRP A 264 4.54 -0.70 25.00
N PHE A 265 4.21 -0.43 23.73
CA PHE A 265 2.83 -0.25 23.27
C PHE A 265 2.07 -1.58 23.16
N ALA A 266 2.65 -2.59 22.54
CA ALA A 266 1.94 -3.77 22.06
C ALA A 266 1.90 -4.95 23.04
N LYS A 267 2.82 -5.01 24.02
CA LYS A 267 2.94 -6.14 24.97
C LYS A 267 2.36 -5.88 26.35
N ASN A 268 1.64 -4.78 26.52
CA ASN A 268 0.95 -4.45 27.76
C ASN A 268 -0.55 -4.77 27.63
N ASP A 269 -1.05 -5.69 28.46
CA ASP A 269 -2.45 -6.14 28.43
C ASP A 269 -3.46 -5.03 28.64
N THR A 270 -3.10 -3.95 29.35
CA THR A 270 -4.00 -2.81 29.60
C THR A 270 -3.96 -1.78 28.48
N PHE A 271 -2.98 -1.86 27.58
CA PHE A 271 -2.82 -0.87 26.50
C PHE A 271 -3.56 -1.24 25.22
N VAL A 272 -3.86 -2.52 25.00
CA VAL A 272 -4.38 -3.02 23.72
C VAL A 272 -5.76 -3.62 23.87
N ASP A 273 -6.67 -3.32 22.94
CA ASP A 273 -7.99 -3.96 22.86
C ASP A 273 -7.83 -5.49 22.69
N GLY A 274 -8.43 -6.24 23.62
CA GLY A 274 -8.25 -7.68 23.72
C GLY A 274 -6.97 -8.15 24.42
N GLY A 275 -6.12 -7.23 24.88
CA GLY A 275 -4.84 -7.50 25.54
C GLY A 275 -3.72 -7.86 24.56
N ALA A 276 -2.49 -7.98 25.06
CA ALA A 276 -1.30 -8.29 24.26
C ALA A 276 -1.43 -9.61 23.45
N ALA A 277 -2.13 -10.60 23.99
CA ALA A 277 -2.36 -11.88 23.32
C ALA A 277 -3.23 -11.77 22.04
N ALA A 278 -4.07 -10.75 21.93
CA ALA A 278 -4.91 -10.52 20.76
C ALA A 278 -4.15 -9.88 19.58
N VAL A 279 -3.03 -9.22 19.84
CA VAL A 279 -2.28 -8.44 18.83
C VAL A 279 -1.94 -9.27 17.58
N ALA A 280 -1.40 -10.48 17.76
CA ALA A 280 -1.01 -11.32 16.64
C ALA A 280 -2.19 -11.85 15.80
N SER A 281 -3.37 -12.04 16.42
CA SER A 281 -4.53 -12.68 15.81
C SER A 281 -5.59 -11.72 15.29
N THR A 282 -5.63 -10.48 15.78
CA THR A 282 -6.57 -9.47 15.29
C THR A 282 -6.16 -9.07 13.87
N ASP A 283 -7.09 -9.21 12.91
CA ASP A 283 -6.85 -8.76 11.52
C ASP A 283 -6.68 -7.25 11.48
N PHE A 284 -5.70 -6.76 10.70
CA PHE A 284 -5.40 -5.33 10.61
C PHE A 284 -6.59 -4.52 10.06
N ARG A 285 -7.49 -5.15 9.28
CA ARG A 285 -8.70 -4.53 8.73
C ARG A 285 -9.80 -4.39 9.78
N ASP A 286 -9.77 -5.24 10.80
CA ASP A 286 -10.76 -5.25 11.87
C ASP A 286 -10.32 -4.42 13.07
N SER A 287 -9.00 -4.29 13.29
CA SER A 287 -8.46 -3.59 14.46
C SER A 287 -8.95 -2.14 14.60
N PRO A 288 -9.05 -1.29 13.54
CA PRO A 288 -9.53 0.09 13.69
C PRO A 288 -11.00 0.21 14.09
N LYS A 289 -11.80 -0.84 13.91
CA LYS A 289 -13.25 -0.83 14.20
C LYS A 289 -13.54 -0.58 15.70
N GLY A 290 -12.58 -0.89 16.57
CA GLY A 290 -12.66 -0.60 18.00
C GLY A 290 -12.80 0.89 18.32
N LEU A 291 -12.23 1.79 17.48
CA LEU A 291 -12.36 3.24 17.60
C LEU A 291 -13.82 3.71 17.55
N PHE A 292 -14.64 3.05 16.74
CA PHE A 292 -16.03 3.41 16.41
C PHE A 292 -17.06 2.66 17.27
N ALA A 293 -16.64 1.87 18.24
CA ALA A 293 -17.55 1.21 19.17
C ALA A 293 -18.14 2.24 20.17
N SER A 294 -19.34 1.98 20.70
CA SER A 294 -19.97 2.80 21.72
C SER A 294 -20.29 1.95 22.94
N PRO A 295 -19.57 2.11 24.08
CA PRO A 295 -18.37 2.95 24.24
C PRO A 295 -17.19 2.48 23.40
N PRO A 296 -16.19 3.37 23.12
CA PRO A 296 -15.03 2.98 22.34
C PRO A 296 -14.24 1.87 23.03
N LYS A 297 -13.82 0.86 22.24
CA LYS A 297 -12.96 -0.22 22.75
C LYS A 297 -11.51 0.18 22.84
N CYS A 298 -11.11 1.16 22.05
CA CYS A 298 -9.79 1.76 22.02
C CYS A 298 -9.88 3.17 21.45
N TYR A 299 -8.89 4.02 21.69
CA TYR A 299 -8.92 5.43 21.33
C TYR A 299 -7.95 5.79 20.18
N LEU A 300 -6.90 4.98 19.97
CA LEU A 300 -5.79 5.27 19.07
C LEU A 300 -5.52 4.05 18.17
N HIS A 301 -5.15 4.31 16.90
CA HIS A 301 -4.76 3.28 15.94
C HIS A 301 -3.65 3.80 15.04
N HIS A 302 -2.42 3.28 15.19
CA HIS A 302 -1.31 3.60 14.29
C HIS A 302 -1.42 2.76 13.02
N GLN A 303 -1.62 3.41 11.88
CA GLN A 303 -1.74 2.74 10.59
C GLN A 303 -1.62 3.75 9.43
N ALA A 304 -1.26 3.22 8.26
CA ALA A 304 -1.08 3.98 7.05
C ALA A 304 -2.35 4.69 6.53
N SER A 305 -2.14 5.60 5.59
CA SER A 305 -3.18 6.43 4.95
C SER A 305 -4.29 5.66 4.24
N PHE A 306 -4.11 4.38 3.96
CA PHE A 306 -5.15 3.55 3.31
C PHE A 306 -6.19 2.98 4.29
N ILE A 307 -5.96 3.01 5.61
CA ILE A 307 -6.82 2.32 6.59
C ILE A 307 -8.29 2.79 6.59
N PRO A 308 -8.63 4.02 6.19
CA PRO A 308 -10.03 4.43 6.07
C PRO A 308 -10.89 3.55 5.18
N SER A 309 -10.30 2.79 4.24
CA SER A 309 -11.03 1.79 3.43
C SER A 309 -11.69 0.70 4.27
N PHE A 310 -11.24 0.50 5.52
CA PHE A 310 -11.71 -0.54 6.44
C PHE A 310 -12.48 0.01 7.64
N PHE A 311 -12.74 1.33 7.67
CA PHE A 311 -13.61 1.93 8.66
C PHE A 311 -15.08 1.51 8.43
N PRO A 312 -15.95 1.63 9.42
CA PRO A 312 -17.39 1.37 9.24
C PRO A 312 -17.95 2.14 8.04
N GLU A 313 -18.87 1.52 7.29
CA GLU A 313 -19.53 2.15 6.16
C GLU A 313 -20.18 3.49 6.57
N GLY A 314 -20.00 4.50 5.75
CA GLY A 314 -20.52 5.85 6.01
C GLY A 314 -19.60 6.74 6.84
N THR A 315 -18.47 6.24 7.35
CA THR A 315 -17.49 7.07 8.10
C THR A 315 -16.96 8.21 7.21
N VAL A 316 -17.11 9.43 7.70
CA VAL A 316 -16.60 10.64 7.03
C VAL A 316 -15.25 11.03 7.65
N VAL A 317 -14.16 10.79 6.94
CA VAL A 317 -12.82 11.19 7.38
C VAL A 317 -12.73 12.72 7.43
N GLY A 318 -12.25 13.24 8.56
CA GLY A 318 -12.25 14.67 8.88
C GLY A 318 -13.43 15.12 9.75
N GLN A 319 -14.37 14.19 10.03
CA GLN A 319 -15.51 14.41 10.94
C GLN A 319 -15.61 13.26 11.94
N ASP A 320 -15.96 12.04 11.47
CA ASP A 320 -16.15 10.86 12.33
C ASP A 320 -14.82 10.20 12.70
N ALA A 321 -13.79 10.37 11.87
CA ALA A 321 -12.41 9.93 12.12
C ALA A 321 -11.44 11.00 11.62
N ASP A 322 -10.33 11.19 12.31
CA ASP A 322 -9.24 12.06 11.88
C ASP A 322 -7.91 11.42 12.27
N PHE A 323 -6.81 12.06 11.88
CA PHE A 323 -5.47 11.57 12.17
C PHE A 323 -4.57 12.71 12.66
N PHE A 324 -3.54 12.32 13.39
CA PHE A 324 -2.38 13.17 13.62
C PHE A 324 -1.11 12.44 13.18
N TYR A 325 -0.09 13.23 12.88
CA TYR A 325 1.23 12.72 12.56
C TYR A 325 1.82 12.02 13.79
N MET A 326 2.38 10.80 13.63
CA MET A 326 3.09 10.11 14.71
C MET A 326 4.19 11.02 15.25
N PRO A 327 4.09 11.49 16.52
CA PRO A 327 4.89 12.62 16.96
C PRO A 327 6.38 12.27 17.13
N PRO A 328 7.29 13.26 16.98
CA PRO A 328 8.70 13.07 17.28
C PRO A 328 8.95 13.07 18.78
N TYR A 329 10.11 12.56 19.22
CA TYR A 329 10.60 12.75 20.58
C TYR A 329 11.05 14.21 20.78
N ALA A 330 10.52 14.87 21.83
CA ALA A 330 11.01 16.19 22.25
C ALA A 330 12.50 16.16 22.65
N SER A 331 12.96 15.01 23.13
CA SER A 331 14.36 14.77 23.52
C SER A 331 15.31 14.57 22.33
N LYS A 332 14.80 14.46 21.07
CA LYS A 332 15.58 14.21 19.84
C LYS A 332 15.22 15.20 18.72
N PRO A 333 15.31 16.52 18.96
CA PRO A 333 14.87 17.52 17.98
C PRO A 333 15.67 17.50 16.68
N GLU A 334 16.89 16.95 16.70
CA GLU A 334 17.78 16.80 15.53
C GLU A 334 17.22 15.85 14.46
N LEU A 335 16.29 14.96 14.82
CA LEU A 335 15.66 14.03 13.88
C LEU A 335 14.49 14.67 13.09
N GLY A 336 14.00 15.83 13.55
CA GLY A 336 12.91 16.55 12.88
C GLY A 336 11.59 15.78 12.85
N ASN A 337 10.90 15.85 11.71
CA ASN A 337 9.62 15.18 11.48
C ASN A 337 9.76 14.19 10.30
N PRO A 338 10.38 13.02 10.50
CA PRO A 338 10.53 12.04 9.44
C PRO A 338 9.19 11.38 9.09
N VAL A 339 9.02 11.04 7.83
CA VAL A 339 7.85 10.32 7.31
C VAL A 339 8.26 8.94 6.82
N LEU A 340 7.66 7.92 7.41
CA LEU A 340 7.66 6.57 6.87
C LEU A 340 6.57 6.48 5.80
N GLY A 341 6.91 5.96 4.64
CA GLY A 341 5.96 5.74 3.56
C GLY A 341 6.13 4.39 2.90
N ALA A 342 5.13 4.02 2.13
CA ALA A 342 5.12 2.82 1.31
C ALA A 342 4.46 3.11 -0.03
N GLY A 343 4.32 2.09 -0.85
CA GLY A 343 3.56 2.18 -2.09
C GLY A 343 3.48 0.86 -2.81
N THR A 344 2.53 0.77 -3.70
CA THR A 344 2.40 -0.40 -4.58
C THR A 344 2.97 -0.08 -5.95
N LEU A 345 3.73 -1.02 -6.46
CA LEU A 345 4.44 -0.91 -7.73
C LEU A 345 3.87 -1.95 -8.70
N ALA A 346 3.51 -1.49 -9.91
CA ALA A 346 3.04 -2.36 -10.99
C ALA A 346 4.23 -2.81 -11.86
N MET A 347 4.30 -4.11 -12.18
CA MET A 347 5.35 -4.69 -12.99
C MET A 347 4.78 -5.62 -14.06
N ILE A 348 5.49 -5.75 -15.18
CA ILE A 348 5.16 -6.67 -16.26
C ILE A 348 5.85 -8.00 -15.99
N THR A 349 5.07 -9.04 -15.77
CA THR A 349 5.55 -10.43 -15.65
C THR A 349 5.43 -11.20 -16.96
N ARG A 350 4.50 -10.79 -17.82
CA ARG A 350 4.36 -11.28 -19.19
C ARG A 350 4.19 -10.11 -20.18
N ASP A 351 5.13 -9.95 -21.07
CA ASP A 351 5.16 -8.85 -22.04
C ASP A 351 4.13 -9.05 -23.15
N THR A 352 3.04 -8.30 -23.07
CA THR A 352 1.95 -8.29 -24.06
C THR A 352 1.56 -6.85 -24.41
N PRO A 353 0.90 -6.60 -25.55
CA PRO A 353 0.38 -5.27 -25.83
C PRO A 353 -0.54 -4.74 -24.73
N ALA A 354 -1.35 -5.62 -24.12
CA ALA A 354 -2.27 -5.23 -23.04
C ALA A 354 -1.54 -4.88 -21.74
N SER A 355 -0.47 -5.63 -21.35
CA SER A 355 0.32 -5.30 -20.17
C SER A 355 1.08 -3.97 -20.33
N ARG A 356 1.63 -3.71 -21.53
CA ARG A 356 2.28 -2.42 -21.86
C ARG A 356 1.29 -1.27 -21.81
N ALA A 357 0.13 -1.42 -22.46
CA ALA A 357 -0.92 -0.40 -22.44
C ALA A 357 -1.42 -0.11 -21.02
N PHE A 358 -1.48 -1.12 -20.14
CA PHE A 358 -1.87 -0.89 -18.75
C PHE A 358 -0.87 0.00 -17.99
N ILE A 359 0.44 -0.20 -18.17
CA ILE A 359 1.46 0.71 -17.60
C ILE A 359 1.31 2.13 -18.16
N GLU A 360 1.01 2.28 -19.47
CA GLU A 360 0.76 3.61 -20.06
C GLU A 360 -0.51 4.26 -19.50
N PHE A 361 -1.57 3.47 -19.23
CA PHE A 361 -2.78 3.97 -18.55
C PHE A 361 -2.46 4.52 -17.16
N LEU A 362 -1.64 3.82 -16.36
CA LEU A 362 -1.23 4.28 -15.03
C LEU A 362 -0.45 5.60 -15.06
N LYS A 363 0.07 6.04 -16.20
CA LYS A 363 0.72 7.34 -16.38
C LYS A 363 -0.27 8.49 -16.64
N THR A 364 -1.55 8.19 -16.82
CA THR A 364 -2.56 9.22 -17.12
C THR A 364 -3.09 9.86 -15.84
N PRO A 365 -3.42 11.16 -15.83
CA PRO A 365 -4.07 11.80 -14.69
C PRO A 365 -5.32 11.07 -14.22
N ILE A 366 -6.18 10.63 -15.15
CA ILE A 366 -7.45 9.98 -14.81
C ILE A 366 -7.27 8.70 -13.97
N ALA A 367 -6.19 7.91 -14.22
CA ALA A 367 -5.91 6.71 -13.46
C ALA A 367 -5.61 7.00 -11.97
N HIS A 368 -5.12 8.19 -11.66
CA HIS A 368 -4.88 8.66 -10.29
C HIS A 368 -6.12 9.33 -9.70
N GLU A 369 -6.70 10.26 -10.44
CA GLU A 369 -7.79 11.12 -9.98
C GLU A 369 -9.05 10.32 -9.60
N VAL A 370 -9.38 9.26 -10.35
CA VAL A 370 -10.52 8.39 -10.03
C VAL A 370 -10.34 7.70 -8.68
N TRP A 371 -9.14 7.27 -8.32
CA TRP A 371 -8.91 6.68 -7.01
C TRP A 371 -8.84 7.74 -5.92
N MET A 372 -8.15 8.86 -6.15
CA MET A 372 -8.09 10.01 -5.24
C MET A 372 -9.48 10.47 -4.80
N ALA A 373 -10.46 10.43 -5.72
CA ALA A 373 -11.83 10.87 -5.46
C ALA A 373 -12.66 9.85 -4.65
N GLN A 374 -12.15 8.67 -4.40
CA GLN A 374 -12.85 7.64 -3.63
C GLN A 374 -12.33 7.60 -2.19
N SER A 375 -11.15 7.05 -1.97
CA SER A 375 -10.51 6.94 -0.66
C SER A 375 -9.07 6.43 -0.81
N SER A 376 -8.22 6.69 0.18
CA SER A 376 -6.99 5.93 0.47
C SER A 376 -5.99 5.84 -0.68
N PHE A 377 -5.88 6.89 -1.50
CA PHE A 377 -4.94 6.95 -2.60
C PHE A 377 -4.15 8.25 -2.57
N LEU A 378 -2.84 8.14 -2.44
CA LEU A 378 -1.92 9.26 -2.57
C LEU A 378 -1.03 9.04 -3.78
N THR A 379 -0.58 10.15 -4.39
CA THR A 379 0.29 10.10 -5.55
C THR A 379 1.34 11.21 -5.55
N PRO A 380 2.58 10.94 -5.98
CA PRO A 380 3.58 11.97 -6.24
C PRO A 380 3.43 12.61 -7.63
N PHE A 381 2.40 12.25 -8.41
CA PHE A 381 2.19 12.74 -9.77
C PHE A 381 1.78 14.22 -9.76
N LYS A 382 2.67 15.08 -10.26
CA LYS A 382 2.51 16.55 -10.23
C LYS A 382 1.30 17.06 -11.02
N SER A 383 0.89 16.34 -12.07
CA SER A 383 -0.22 16.73 -12.96
C SER A 383 -1.57 16.19 -12.54
N ALA A 384 -1.65 15.32 -11.52
CA ALA A 384 -2.92 14.91 -10.94
C ALA A 384 -3.60 16.10 -10.25
N ASN A 385 -4.89 16.30 -10.49
CA ASN A 385 -5.63 17.41 -9.89
C ASN A 385 -5.87 17.18 -8.40
N LYS A 386 -5.26 17.98 -7.55
CA LYS A 386 -5.38 17.88 -6.08
C LYS A 386 -6.82 18.06 -5.58
N GLU A 387 -7.68 18.72 -6.35
CA GLU A 387 -9.10 18.88 -6.02
C GLU A 387 -9.90 17.56 -6.23
N ALA A 388 -9.27 16.56 -6.85
CA ALA A 388 -9.85 15.22 -6.94
C ALA A 388 -9.83 14.44 -5.62
N TYR A 389 -8.99 14.81 -4.63
CA TYR A 389 -9.02 14.15 -3.32
C TYR A 389 -10.41 14.18 -2.69
N ALA A 390 -10.84 13.04 -2.14
CA ALA A 390 -12.19 12.82 -1.61
C ALA A 390 -12.53 13.79 -0.45
N ASN A 391 -11.53 14.19 0.34
CA ASN A 391 -11.71 15.08 1.49
C ASN A 391 -10.42 15.85 1.85
N ALA A 392 -10.55 16.84 2.71
CA ALA A 392 -9.45 17.67 3.15
C ALA A 392 -8.34 16.90 3.90
N PRO A 393 -8.63 15.92 4.77
CA PRO A 393 -7.59 15.10 5.38
C PRO A 393 -6.74 14.33 4.37
N MET A 394 -7.33 13.72 3.34
CA MET A 394 -6.57 13.05 2.28
C MET A 394 -5.70 14.03 1.49
N LYS A 395 -6.24 15.21 1.19
CA LYS A 395 -5.46 16.29 0.56
C LYS A 395 -4.25 16.66 1.42
N LYS A 396 -4.44 16.81 2.74
CA LYS A 396 -3.36 17.07 3.71
C LYS A 396 -2.32 15.95 3.75
N GLN A 397 -2.73 14.67 3.67
CA GLN A 397 -1.80 13.53 3.57
C GLN A 397 -0.97 13.60 2.27
N GLY A 398 -1.60 13.93 1.15
CA GLY A 398 -0.92 14.15 -0.12
C GLY A 398 0.10 15.29 -0.05
N GLU A 399 -0.22 16.36 0.66
CA GLU A 399 0.69 17.49 0.91
C GLU A 399 1.87 17.06 1.79
N ILE A 400 1.65 16.27 2.85
CA ILE A 400 2.72 15.69 3.68
C ILE A 400 3.70 14.89 2.80
N LEU A 401 3.19 14.08 1.89
CA LEU A 401 4.00 13.29 0.97
C LEU A 401 4.85 14.18 0.03
N LEU A 402 4.26 15.26 -0.47
CA LEU A 402 4.93 16.18 -1.40
C LEU A 402 5.96 17.09 -0.73
N ASP A 403 5.71 17.49 0.52
CA ASP A 403 6.49 18.47 1.29
C ASP A 403 7.49 17.81 2.27
N SER A 404 7.50 16.48 2.38
CA SER A 404 8.38 15.74 3.28
C SER A 404 9.85 16.04 3.00
N THR A 405 10.58 16.50 4.02
CA THR A 405 12.04 16.73 3.96
C THR A 405 12.85 15.47 4.24
N THR A 406 12.28 14.56 5.00
CA THR A 406 12.85 13.25 5.32
C THR A 406 11.78 12.20 5.10
N PHE A 407 11.85 11.54 3.95
CA PHE A 407 11.00 10.43 3.59
C PHE A 407 11.84 9.16 3.51
N ARG A 408 11.39 8.09 4.15
CA ARG A 408 11.96 6.75 3.96
C ARG A 408 10.86 5.79 3.59
N PHE A 409 11.16 4.96 2.61
CA PHE A 409 10.29 3.85 2.26
C PHE A 409 10.37 2.77 3.33
N ASP A 410 9.28 2.05 3.54
CA ASP A 410 9.13 0.89 4.39
C ASP A 410 10.37 -0.03 4.30
N GLY A 411 11.04 -0.24 5.44
CA GLY A 411 12.30 -0.97 5.47
C GLY A 411 12.13 -2.44 5.18
N SER A 412 11.08 -3.08 5.71
CA SER A 412 10.79 -4.49 5.47
C SER A 412 10.49 -4.75 3.99
N ASP A 413 9.79 -3.83 3.33
CA ASP A 413 9.48 -3.90 1.90
C ASP A 413 10.72 -3.71 1.00
N LEU A 414 11.73 -2.96 1.48
CA LEU A 414 13.01 -2.78 0.78
C LEU A 414 13.97 -3.95 0.96
N MET A 415 13.86 -4.71 2.06
CA MET A 415 14.72 -5.85 2.35
C MET A 415 14.48 -6.98 1.35
N PRO A 416 15.46 -7.91 1.14
CA PRO A 416 15.21 -9.14 0.39
C PRO A 416 13.94 -9.83 0.88
N GLY A 417 13.09 -10.35 -0.03
CA GLY A 417 11.78 -10.90 0.32
C GLY A 417 11.81 -11.97 1.41
N LYS A 418 12.88 -12.80 1.47
CA LYS A 418 13.07 -13.79 2.54
C LYS A 418 13.28 -13.16 3.93
N ILE A 419 13.74 -11.92 3.97
CA ILE A 419 13.99 -11.19 5.21
C ILE A 419 12.80 -10.32 5.56
N GLY A 420 12.47 -9.32 4.74
CA GLY A 420 11.40 -8.38 5.02
C GLY A 420 10.05 -9.07 5.14
N ALA A 421 9.55 -9.65 4.04
CA ALA A 421 8.28 -10.37 3.99
C ALA A 421 8.35 -11.79 4.58
N GLY A 422 9.50 -12.22 5.04
CA GLY A 422 9.72 -13.53 5.66
C GLY A 422 10.09 -13.44 7.13
N ALA A 423 11.40 -13.42 7.42
CA ALA A 423 11.92 -13.52 8.78
C ALA A 423 11.50 -12.34 9.68
N PHE A 424 11.38 -11.12 9.14
CA PHE A 424 11.01 -9.97 9.94
C PHE A 424 9.52 -10.02 10.32
N TRP A 425 8.60 -10.26 9.36
CA TRP A 425 7.19 -10.42 9.68
C TRP A 425 6.95 -11.54 10.70
N THR A 426 7.55 -12.71 10.48
CA THR A 426 7.42 -13.85 11.41
C THR A 426 8.02 -13.52 12.77
N GLY A 427 9.17 -12.84 12.79
CA GLY A 427 9.82 -12.38 14.02
C GLY A 427 8.94 -11.43 14.83
N MET A 428 8.15 -10.57 14.17
CA MET A 428 7.22 -9.68 14.87
C MET A 428 6.04 -10.43 15.51
N VAL A 429 5.56 -11.50 14.88
CA VAL A 429 4.57 -12.40 15.49
C VAL A 429 5.14 -13.08 16.74
N ASP A 430 6.37 -13.59 16.65
CA ASP A 430 7.08 -14.19 17.79
C ASP A 430 7.30 -13.15 18.91
N PHE A 431 7.63 -11.92 18.54
CA PHE A 431 7.87 -10.82 19.49
C PHE A 431 6.65 -10.51 20.34
N VAL A 432 5.49 -10.28 19.69
CA VAL A 432 4.24 -10.03 20.45
C VAL A 432 3.75 -11.29 21.15
N GLY A 433 4.13 -12.46 20.67
CA GLY A 433 3.91 -13.76 21.33
C GLY A 433 4.75 -14.00 22.59
N GLY A 434 5.66 -13.05 22.95
CA GLY A 434 6.41 -13.09 24.21
C GLY A 434 7.93 -13.20 24.07
N LYS A 435 8.46 -13.43 22.86
CA LYS A 435 9.91 -13.50 22.62
C LYS A 435 10.57 -12.14 22.91
N SER A 436 11.83 -12.13 23.39
CA SER A 436 12.55 -10.88 23.66
C SER A 436 12.98 -10.19 22.36
N ALA A 437 13.17 -8.86 22.40
CA ALA A 437 13.69 -8.09 21.27
C ALA A 437 15.05 -8.60 20.79
N ASN A 438 15.95 -8.93 21.73
CA ASN A 438 17.27 -9.48 21.41
C ASN A 438 17.19 -10.84 20.69
N ASP A 439 16.31 -11.75 21.13
CA ASP A 439 16.16 -13.06 20.51
C ASP A 439 15.55 -12.95 19.12
N VAL A 440 14.53 -12.09 18.95
CA VAL A 440 13.91 -11.84 17.64
C VAL A 440 14.94 -11.22 16.68
N ALA A 441 15.67 -10.21 17.12
CA ALA A 441 16.71 -9.57 16.33
C ALA A 441 17.82 -10.56 15.92
N ALA A 442 18.23 -11.45 16.82
CA ALA A 442 19.21 -12.50 16.54
C ALA A 442 18.71 -13.52 15.51
N ASP A 443 17.44 -13.93 15.59
CA ASP A 443 16.86 -14.86 14.64
C ASP A 443 16.71 -14.27 13.24
N ILE A 444 16.28 -12.99 13.14
CA ILE A 444 16.21 -12.28 11.86
C ILE A 444 17.61 -12.11 11.26
N GLN A 445 18.61 -11.73 12.07
CA GLN A 445 20.00 -11.61 11.62
C GLN A 445 20.54 -12.94 11.11
N LYS A 446 20.26 -14.03 11.80
CA LYS A 446 20.65 -15.38 11.37
C LYS A 446 20.04 -15.77 10.03
N ALA A 447 18.77 -15.40 9.80
CA ALA A 447 18.12 -15.60 8.51
C ALA A 447 18.79 -14.78 7.40
N TRP A 448 19.19 -13.54 7.71
CA TRP A 448 19.90 -12.69 6.76
C TRP A 448 21.30 -13.25 6.41
N ASP A 449 22.04 -13.71 7.39
CA ASP A 449 23.36 -14.32 7.16
C ASP A 449 23.28 -15.59 6.31
N ALA A 450 22.15 -16.30 6.34
CA ALA A 450 21.92 -17.51 5.55
C ALA A 450 21.62 -17.23 4.07
N ILE A 451 21.33 -16.00 3.67
CA ILE A 451 21.06 -15.63 2.25
C ILE A 451 22.24 -14.89 1.59
N LYS A 452 23.30 -14.57 2.38
CA LYS A 452 24.58 -14.05 1.87
C LYS A 452 25.38 -15.22 1.25
#